data_159437db3ec8b8b7f36682fe2a0fd0e2
#
_entry.id   159437db3ec8b8b7f36682fe2a0fd0e2
#
_cell.length_a   1.000
_cell.length_b   1.000
_cell.length_c   1.000
_cell.angle_alpha   90.00
_cell.angle_beta   90.00
_cell.angle_gamma   90.00
#
_symmetry.space_group_name_H-M   'P 1'
#
loop_
_entity.id
_entity.type
_entity.pdbx_description
1 polymer ?
#
loop_
_entity_poly.entity_id
_entity_poly.type
_entity_poly.pdbx_seq_one_letter_code
_entity_poly.pdbx_strand_id
1 'polypeptide(L)'
;SALRQVHHDIRVTIMGGGRAREVEGVDFVGRVSDAEKAEILGRADVYVAPNTGGESFGIVLVEAMAAGAAVVASDLEAFRAVCNADSDEVAGALFRNKDSEDLARVLNEVLDDAEYRAQLVRNGVQRASTYDWDHVAAAVMQVYETVQDGTKVRVKR
;
A
#
# COMPACT_ATOMS: atom_id res chain seq x y z
N SER A 1 -17.10 -11.91 11.11
CA SER A 1 -16.33 -11.95 9.85
C SER A 1 -15.29 -13.06 9.94
N ALA A 2 -14.92 -13.67 8.82
CA ALA A 2 -13.97 -14.80 8.76
C ALA A 2 -12.64 -14.53 9.49
N LEU A 3 -12.09 -13.33 9.38
CA LEU A 3 -10.87 -12.91 10.07
C LEU A 3 -10.95 -13.01 11.61
N ARG A 4 -12.07 -12.61 12.21
CA ARG A 4 -12.24 -12.65 13.67
C ARG A 4 -12.47 -14.03 14.25
N GLN A 5 -12.82 -15.01 13.42
CA GLN A 5 -12.92 -16.40 13.86
C GLN A 5 -11.53 -17.02 14.10
N VAL A 6 -10.48 -16.46 13.46
CA VAL A 6 -9.10 -16.95 13.56
C VAL A 6 -8.25 -16.05 14.46
N HIS A 7 -8.47 -14.73 14.41
CA HIS A 7 -7.68 -13.74 15.16
C HIS A 7 -8.59 -12.93 16.10
N HIS A 8 -8.61 -13.27 17.38
CA HIS A 8 -9.47 -12.63 18.38
C HIS A 8 -9.00 -11.22 18.81
N ASP A 9 -7.73 -10.89 18.61
CA ASP A 9 -7.11 -9.64 19.09
C ASP A 9 -6.90 -8.56 18.02
N ILE A 10 -7.52 -8.71 16.84
CA ILE A 10 -7.39 -7.71 15.78
C ILE A 10 -8.14 -6.45 16.15
N ARG A 11 -7.43 -5.31 16.12
CA ARG A 11 -7.99 -3.96 16.10
C ARG A 11 -8.00 -3.45 14.67
N VAL A 12 -9.13 -2.92 14.25
CA VAL A 12 -9.28 -2.35 12.90
C VAL A 12 -9.59 -0.86 13.03
N THR A 13 -8.74 -0.03 12.43
CA THR A 13 -8.98 1.42 12.32
C THR A 13 -9.33 1.75 10.88
N ILE A 14 -10.47 2.41 10.66
CA ILE A 14 -10.91 2.86 9.34
C ILE A 14 -10.77 4.37 9.26
N MET A 15 -9.94 4.84 8.34
CA MET A 15 -9.76 6.24 8.00
C MET A 15 -10.51 6.57 6.71
N GLY A 16 -11.06 7.78 6.63
CA GLY A 16 -11.68 8.30 5.41
C GLY A 16 -13.10 8.80 5.59
N GLY A 17 -13.68 9.34 4.50
CA GLY A 17 -15.06 9.81 4.49
C GLY A 17 -16.03 8.62 4.34
N GLY A 18 -17.19 8.72 4.98
CA GLY A 18 -18.22 7.70 4.90
C GLY A 18 -19.13 7.74 6.12
N ARG A 19 -20.19 6.90 6.11
CA ARG A 19 -20.99 6.71 7.32
C ARG A 19 -20.27 5.77 8.27
N ALA A 20 -19.96 6.26 9.46
CA ALA A 20 -19.54 5.40 10.55
C ALA A 20 -20.62 4.32 10.79
N ARG A 21 -20.18 3.08 10.99
CA ARG A 21 -21.02 1.96 11.37
C ARG A 21 -20.52 1.44 12.71
N GLU A 22 -21.43 1.16 13.63
CA GLU A 22 -21.06 0.45 14.84
C GLU A 22 -20.75 -1.01 14.50
N VAL A 23 -19.47 -1.32 14.49
CA VAL A 23 -18.97 -2.69 14.32
C VAL A 23 -18.01 -2.95 15.48
N GLU A 24 -18.28 -3.99 16.24
CA GLU A 24 -17.43 -4.36 17.38
C GLU A 24 -15.98 -4.54 16.96
N GLY A 25 -15.03 -3.89 17.68
CA GLY A 25 -13.59 -3.90 17.41
C GLY A 25 -13.17 -3.21 16.11
N VAL A 26 -13.98 -2.28 15.62
CA VAL A 26 -13.65 -1.41 14.48
C VAL A 26 -13.81 0.04 14.90
N ASP A 27 -12.71 0.79 14.83
CA ASP A 27 -12.68 2.22 15.13
C ASP A 27 -12.79 3.01 13.82
N PHE A 28 -13.88 3.78 13.68
CA PHE A 28 -14.07 4.69 12.55
C PHE A 28 -13.62 6.09 12.96
N VAL A 29 -12.45 6.52 12.50
CA VAL A 29 -11.86 7.82 12.86
C VAL A 29 -12.24 8.95 11.90
N GLY A 30 -12.91 8.62 10.79
CA GLY A 30 -13.31 9.61 9.79
C GLY A 30 -12.14 10.21 9.02
N ARG A 31 -12.27 11.49 8.65
CA ARG A 31 -11.19 12.23 8.01
C ARG A 31 -10.19 12.67 9.06
N VAL A 32 -8.92 12.38 8.82
CA VAL A 32 -7.80 12.70 9.69
C VAL A 32 -6.86 13.69 9.00
N SER A 33 -6.09 14.44 9.76
CA SER A 33 -4.98 15.26 9.27
C SER A 33 -3.82 14.36 8.79
N ASP A 34 -2.87 14.93 8.05
CA ASP A 34 -1.69 14.17 7.59
C ASP A 34 -0.83 13.69 8.77
N ALA A 35 -0.75 14.46 9.86
CA ALA A 35 -0.04 14.05 11.07
C ALA A 35 -0.71 12.86 11.76
N GLU A 36 -2.03 12.89 11.92
CA GLU A 36 -2.81 11.79 12.49
C GLU A 36 -2.74 10.54 11.59
N LYS A 37 -2.79 10.72 10.26
CA LYS A 37 -2.63 9.63 9.29
C LYS A 37 -1.27 8.95 9.46
N ALA A 38 -0.20 9.73 9.52
CA ALA A 38 1.15 9.20 9.73
C ALA A 38 1.28 8.43 11.04
N GLU A 39 0.68 8.93 12.14
CA GLU A 39 0.66 8.25 13.43
C GLU A 39 -0.10 6.92 13.36
N ILE A 40 -1.27 6.90 12.73
CA ILE A 40 -2.07 5.66 12.56
C ILE A 40 -1.32 4.65 11.71
N LEU A 41 -0.74 5.06 10.58
CA LEU A 41 0.04 4.19 9.71
C LEU A 41 1.29 3.64 10.41
N GLY A 42 2.00 4.46 11.19
CA GLY A 42 3.19 4.05 11.93
C GLY A 42 2.93 3.06 13.07
N ARG A 43 1.66 2.90 13.49
CA ARG A 43 1.26 1.91 14.51
C ARG A 43 0.60 0.67 13.91
N ALA A 44 0.35 0.68 12.61
CA ALA A 44 -0.33 -0.42 11.94
C ALA A 44 0.66 -1.53 11.58
N ASP A 45 0.35 -2.77 11.96
CA ASP A 45 1.07 -3.94 11.47
C ASP A 45 0.77 -4.20 9.99
N VAL A 46 -0.47 -3.97 9.59
CA VAL A 46 -0.94 -4.17 8.21
C VAL A 46 -1.83 -3.01 7.79
N TYR A 47 -1.53 -2.43 6.64
CA TYR A 47 -2.40 -1.47 5.95
C TYR A 47 -3.19 -2.18 4.84
N VAL A 48 -4.51 -1.97 4.82
CA VAL A 48 -5.39 -2.59 3.82
C VAL A 48 -5.98 -1.53 2.90
N ALA A 49 -5.77 -1.68 1.59
CA ALA A 49 -6.35 -0.84 0.53
C ALA A 49 -7.39 -1.63 -0.29
N PRO A 50 -8.67 -1.65 0.13
CA PRO A 50 -9.71 -2.45 -0.53
C PRO A 50 -10.42 -1.68 -1.65
N ASN A 51 -9.74 -0.76 -2.32
CA ASN A 51 -10.28 0.05 -3.40
C ASN A 51 -10.77 -0.85 -4.54
N THR A 52 -11.91 -0.52 -5.14
CA THR A 52 -12.50 -1.34 -6.21
C THR A 52 -12.30 -0.75 -7.60
N GLY A 53 -11.60 0.39 -7.70
CA GLY A 53 -11.29 1.10 -8.94
C GLY A 53 -11.07 2.59 -8.68
N GLY A 54 -10.79 3.34 -9.76
CA GLY A 54 -10.61 4.79 -9.70
C GLY A 54 -9.25 5.27 -9.16
N GLU A 55 -8.32 4.35 -8.90
CA GLU A 55 -6.98 4.69 -8.49
C GLU A 55 -6.07 4.92 -9.70
N SER A 56 -5.39 6.05 -9.70
CA SER A 56 -4.44 6.41 -10.75
C SER A 56 -2.99 6.07 -10.38
N PHE A 57 -2.66 6.09 -9.08
CA PHE A 57 -1.31 5.83 -8.60
C PHE A 57 -1.27 5.01 -7.30
N GLY A 58 -2.07 5.36 -6.29
CA GLY A 58 -2.07 4.69 -4.99
C GLY A 58 -1.03 5.27 -4.01
N ILE A 59 -0.95 6.59 -3.91
CA ILE A 59 -0.01 7.30 -3.02
C ILE A 59 -0.10 6.82 -1.56
N VAL A 60 -1.29 6.43 -1.13
CA VAL A 60 -1.55 5.94 0.22
C VAL A 60 -0.81 4.62 0.52
N LEU A 61 -0.56 3.78 -0.50
CA LEU A 61 0.26 2.58 -0.35
C LEU A 61 1.72 2.97 -0.07
N VAL A 62 2.23 3.97 -0.80
CA VAL A 62 3.60 4.48 -0.59
C VAL A 62 3.74 5.07 0.81
N GLU A 63 2.74 5.83 1.28
CA GLU A 63 2.71 6.37 2.65
C GLU A 63 2.72 5.25 3.70
N ALA A 64 1.93 4.21 3.52
CA ALA A 64 1.90 3.06 4.42
C ALA A 64 3.23 2.28 4.42
N MET A 65 3.82 2.06 3.26
CA MET A 65 5.14 1.45 3.11
C MET A 65 6.23 2.27 3.79
N ALA A 66 6.23 3.59 3.60
CA ALA A 66 7.17 4.51 4.25
C ALA A 66 7.02 4.52 5.78
N ALA A 67 5.80 4.33 6.28
CA ALA A 67 5.51 4.23 7.72
C ALA A 67 5.89 2.86 8.31
N GLY A 68 6.28 1.88 7.50
CA GLY A 68 6.67 0.55 7.94
C GLY A 68 5.51 -0.44 8.14
N ALA A 69 4.33 -0.17 7.60
CA ALA A 69 3.22 -1.11 7.58
C ALA A 69 3.35 -2.11 6.42
N ALA A 70 3.01 -3.38 6.65
CA ALA A 70 2.84 -4.33 5.56
C ALA A 70 1.59 -3.97 4.75
N VAL A 71 1.69 -3.91 3.43
CA VAL A 71 0.58 -3.51 2.56
C VAL A 71 -0.15 -4.73 2.01
N VAL A 72 -1.49 -4.72 2.16
CA VAL A 72 -2.42 -5.64 1.51
C VAL A 72 -3.37 -4.82 0.65
N ALA A 73 -3.37 -5.02 -0.65
CA ALA A 73 -4.13 -4.18 -1.58
C ALA A 73 -4.94 -5.01 -2.59
N SER A 74 -6.01 -4.44 -3.11
CA SER A 74 -6.75 -5.03 -4.22
C SER A 74 -5.89 -5.07 -5.49
N ASP A 75 -6.09 -6.07 -6.34
CA ASP A 75 -5.36 -6.26 -7.59
C ASP A 75 -5.84 -5.27 -8.67
N LEU A 76 -5.49 -3.98 -8.46
CA LEU A 76 -5.64 -2.92 -9.45
C LEU A 76 -4.30 -2.67 -10.13
N GLU A 77 -4.30 -2.29 -11.39
CA GLU A 77 -3.08 -2.03 -12.18
C GLU A 77 -2.14 -1.04 -11.47
N ALA A 78 -2.68 0.08 -10.95
CA ALA A 78 -1.91 1.05 -10.19
C ALA A 78 -1.28 0.45 -8.92
N PHE A 79 -2.01 -0.40 -8.21
CA PHE A 79 -1.52 -1.04 -6.99
C PHE A 79 -0.50 -2.13 -7.28
N ARG A 80 -0.67 -2.90 -8.36
CA ARG A 80 0.34 -3.86 -8.84
C ARG A 80 1.68 -3.17 -9.08
N ALA A 81 1.64 -2.01 -9.76
CA ALA A 81 2.85 -1.23 -10.06
C ALA A 81 3.54 -0.73 -8.77
N VAL A 82 2.80 -0.18 -7.81
CA VAL A 82 3.34 0.29 -6.53
C VAL A 82 3.88 -0.87 -5.71
N CYS A 83 3.14 -1.98 -5.61
CA CYS A 83 3.54 -3.18 -4.86
C CYS A 83 4.66 -3.98 -5.53
N ASN A 84 5.11 -3.57 -6.73
CA ASN A 84 6.14 -4.29 -7.49
C ASN A 84 5.79 -5.78 -7.68
N ALA A 85 4.51 -6.05 -7.99
CA ALA A 85 3.91 -7.37 -7.90
C ALA A 85 4.50 -8.42 -8.85
N ASP A 86 5.13 -7.97 -9.95
CA ASP A 86 5.68 -8.84 -10.99
C ASP A 86 7.21 -9.02 -10.86
N SER A 87 7.78 -8.78 -9.67
CA SER A 87 9.20 -8.92 -9.37
C SER A 87 9.46 -9.88 -8.20
N ASP A 88 10.72 -10.24 -7.98
CA ASP A 88 11.14 -11.02 -6.81
C ASP A 88 11.11 -10.19 -5.51
N GLU A 89 11.10 -8.85 -5.61
CA GLU A 89 11.06 -7.92 -4.48
C GLU A 89 9.64 -7.36 -4.28
N VAL A 90 8.67 -8.24 -4.06
CA VAL A 90 7.27 -7.85 -3.83
C VAL A 90 7.16 -7.00 -2.57
N ALA A 91 6.57 -5.80 -2.70
CA ALA A 91 6.44 -4.80 -1.65
C ALA A 91 5.04 -4.74 -1.02
N GLY A 92 4.08 -5.52 -1.51
CA GLY A 92 2.73 -5.61 -0.95
C GLY A 92 2.00 -6.85 -1.46
N ALA A 93 1.18 -7.47 -0.62
CA ALA A 93 0.36 -8.62 -0.98
C ALA A 93 -0.91 -8.16 -1.68
N LEU A 94 -1.27 -8.83 -2.78
CA LEU A 94 -2.45 -8.50 -3.56
C LEU A 94 -3.55 -9.55 -3.38
N PHE A 95 -4.79 -9.07 -3.32
CA PHE A 95 -5.98 -9.92 -3.34
C PHE A 95 -6.87 -9.57 -4.54
N ARG A 96 -7.67 -10.51 -5.00
CA ARG A 96 -8.58 -10.32 -6.14
C ARG A 96 -9.56 -9.18 -5.85
N ASN A 97 -9.63 -8.22 -6.77
CA ASN A 97 -10.52 -7.07 -6.64
C ASN A 97 -11.99 -7.53 -6.43
N LYS A 98 -12.68 -6.91 -5.48
CA LYS A 98 -14.08 -7.20 -5.08
C LYS A 98 -14.30 -8.59 -4.48
N ASP A 99 -13.26 -9.29 -4.06
CA ASP A 99 -13.33 -10.61 -3.46
C ASP A 99 -12.96 -10.56 -1.97
N SER A 100 -13.98 -10.57 -1.12
CA SER A 100 -13.80 -10.52 0.34
C SER A 100 -13.24 -11.80 0.94
N GLU A 101 -13.42 -12.95 0.27
CA GLU A 101 -12.88 -14.24 0.72
C GLU A 101 -11.38 -14.29 0.43
N ASP A 102 -10.98 -13.83 -0.75
CA ASP A 102 -9.56 -13.74 -1.10
C ASP A 102 -8.83 -12.68 -0.24
N LEU A 103 -9.48 -11.55 0.06
CA LEU A 103 -8.95 -10.58 1.03
C LEU A 103 -8.70 -11.25 2.40
N ALA A 104 -9.67 -12.03 2.90
CA ALA A 104 -9.51 -12.72 4.18
C ALA A 104 -8.37 -13.74 4.13
N ARG A 105 -8.21 -14.48 3.03
CA ARG A 105 -7.12 -15.43 2.82
C ARG A 105 -5.76 -14.72 2.87
N VAL A 106 -5.58 -13.65 2.09
CA VAL A 106 -4.32 -12.89 2.03
C VAL A 106 -3.99 -12.24 3.38
N LEU A 107 -5.00 -11.71 4.07
CA LEU A 107 -4.79 -11.15 5.41
C LEU A 107 -4.34 -12.20 6.42
N ASN A 108 -4.93 -13.40 6.39
CA ASN A 108 -4.49 -14.50 7.25
C ASN A 108 -3.04 -14.88 6.95
N GLU A 109 -2.65 -15.01 5.68
CA GLU A 109 -1.25 -15.29 5.29
C GLU A 109 -0.28 -14.26 5.85
N VAL A 110 -0.59 -12.96 5.71
CA VAL A 110 0.28 -11.88 6.20
C VAL A 110 0.30 -11.80 7.73
N LEU A 111 -0.82 -12.10 8.40
CA LEU A 111 -0.89 -12.05 9.87
C LEU A 111 -0.24 -13.26 10.53
N ASP A 112 -0.38 -14.45 9.95
CA ASP A 112 0.12 -15.70 10.52
C ASP A 112 1.62 -15.89 10.25
N ASP A 113 2.14 -15.42 9.11
CA ASP A 113 3.54 -15.53 8.73
C ASP A 113 4.29 -14.22 9.05
N ALA A 114 4.93 -14.18 10.21
CA ALA A 114 5.71 -13.02 10.66
C ALA A 114 6.92 -12.74 9.78
N GLU A 115 7.55 -13.78 9.19
CA GLU A 115 8.70 -13.57 8.30
C GLU A 115 8.26 -13.01 6.96
N TYR A 116 7.18 -13.54 6.39
CA TYR A 116 6.59 -12.98 5.16
C TYR A 116 6.16 -11.52 5.37
N ARG A 117 5.49 -11.22 6.49
CA ARG A 117 5.10 -9.85 6.84
C ARG A 117 6.33 -8.95 6.96
N ALA A 118 7.38 -9.38 7.64
CA ALA A 118 8.61 -8.62 7.78
C ALA A 118 9.31 -8.40 6.43
N GLN A 119 9.24 -9.35 5.51
CA GLN A 119 9.77 -9.20 4.16
C GLN A 119 8.98 -8.14 3.37
N LEU A 120 7.64 -8.16 3.42
CA LEU A 120 6.80 -7.13 2.80
C LEU A 120 7.15 -5.73 3.33
N VAL A 121 7.36 -5.59 4.63
CA VAL A 121 7.77 -4.32 5.25
C VAL A 121 9.15 -3.87 4.74
N ARG A 122 10.16 -4.73 4.73
CA ARG A 122 11.50 -4.37 4.21
C ARG A 122 11.44 -3.91 2.76
N ASN A 123 10.78 -4.68 1.91
CA ASN A 123 10.64 -4.36 0.50
C ASN A 123 9.80 -3.10 0.30
N GLY A 124 8.74 -2.91 1.11
CA GLY A 124 7.88 -1.73 1.10
C GLY A 124 8.65 -0.45 1.42
N VAL A 125 9.42 -0.43 2.49
CA VAL A 125 10.26 0.72 2.87
C VAL A 125 11.26 1.06 1.75
N GLN A 126 11.93 0.06 1.20
CA GLN A 126 12.84 0.24 0.08
C GLN A 126 12.09 0.76 -1.16
N ARG A 127 10.94 0.23 -1.46
CA ARG A 127 10.09 0.67 -2.58
C ARG A 127 9.62 2.11 -2.38
N ALA A 128 9.18 2.50 -1.18
CA ALA A 128 8.75 3.86 -0.87
C ALA A 128 9.86 4.88 -1.08
N SER A 129 11.11 4.55 -0.75
CA SER A 129 12.25 5.45 -0.97
C SER A 129 12.49 5.80 -2.44
N THR A 130 12.04 4.97 -3.38
CA THR A 130 12.15 5.28 -4.83
C THR A 130 11.17 6.36 -5.28
N TYR A 131 10.17 6.68 -4.47
CA TYR A 131 9.16 7.72 -4.72
C TYR A 131 9.47 9.03 -3.98
N ASP A 132 10.64 9.13 -3.33
CA ASP A 132 11.09 10.37 -2.71
C ASP A 132 11.27 11.46 -3.78
N TRP A 133 10.90 12.69 -3.43
CA TRP A 133 10.98 13.84 -4.32
C TRP A 133 12.39 14.09 -4.87
N ASP A 134 13.43 13.81 -4.10
CA ASP A 134 14.82 13.95 -4.57
C ASP A 134 15.12 12.98 -5.72
N HIS A 135 14.65 11.74 -5.63
CA HIS A 135 14.78 10.75 -6.70
C HIS A 135 13.95 11.10 -7.92
N VAL A 136 12.70 11.52 -7.72
CA VAL A 136 11.81 11.92 -8.80
C VAL A 136 12.35 13.16 -9.52
N ALA A 137 12.80 14.16 -8.78
CA ALA A 137 13.40 15.38 -9.35
C ALA A 137 14.67 15.06 -10.15
N ALA A 138 15.55 14.21 -9.64
CA ALA A 138 16.76 13.78 -10.36
C ALA A 138 16.43 13.07 -11.68
N ALA A 139 15.44 12.17 -11.67
CA ALA A 139 14.99 11.47 -12.88
C ALA A 139 14.39 12.44 -13.93
N VAL A 140 13.59 13.41 -13.48
CA VAL A 140 13.02 14.45 -14.35
C VAL A 140 14.12 15.33 -14.95
N MET A 141 15.10 15.76 -14.15
CA MET A 141 16.23 16.55 -14.63
C MET A 141 17.03 15.81 -15.69
N GLN A 142 17.27 14.50 -15.51
CA GLN A 142 17.97 13.67 -16.48
C GLN A 142 17.23 13.61 -17.84
N VAL A 143 15.89 13.58 -17.82
CA VAL A 143 15.07 13.66 -19.05
C VAL A 143 15.25 15.02 -19.72
N TYR A 144 15.24 16.13 -18.97
CA TYR A 144 15.45 17.47 -19.53
C TYR A 144 16.85 17.62 -20.15
N GLU A 145 17.88 17.16 -19.49
CA GLU A 145 19.25 17.17 -20.03
C GLU A 145 19.34 16.37 -21.33
N THR A 146 18.75 15.16 -21.37
CA THR A 146 18.71 14.32 -22.57
C THR A 146 18.01 14.99 -23.74
N VAL A 147 16.94 15.74 -23.48
CA VAL A 147 16.17 16.47 -24.51
C VAL A 147 16.97 17.70 -25.01
N GLN A 148 17.66 18.42 -24.13
CA GLN A 148 18.50 19.55 -24.50
C GLN A 148 19.67 19.12 -25.39
N ASP A 149 20.27 17.96 -25.14
CA ASP A 149 21.37 17.39 -25.96
C ASP A 149 20.89 16.81 -27.29
N GLY A 150 19.60 16.92 -27.63
CA GLY A 150 19.04 16.44 -28.90
C GLY A 150 18.98 14.93 -29.07
N THR A 151 19.23 14.17 -28.01
CA THR A 151 19.17 12.70 -28.03
C THR A 151 17.71 12.24 -28.01
N LYS A 152 17.29 11.52 -29.06
CA LYS A 152 15.94 10.94 -29.09
C LYS A 152 15.80 9.82 -28.07
N VAL A 153 15.03 10.02 -27.03
CA VAL A 153 14.66 8.97 -26.07
C VAL A 153 13.77 7.94 -26.80
N ARG A 154 14.28 6.71 -26.99
CA ARG A 154 13.46 5.58 -27.42
C ARG A 154 12.73 5.03 -26.22
N VAL A 155 11.45 5.34 -26.10
CA VAL A 155 10.56 4.65 -25.15
C VAL A 155 10.32 3.24 -25.69
N LYS A 156 10.84 2.22 -25.00
CA LYS A 156 10.42 0.84 -25.25
C LYS A 156 8.97 0.69 -24.79
N ARG A 157 8.11 0.35 -25.73
CA ARG A 157 6.72 -0.08 -25.44
C ARG A 157 6.73 -1.49 -24.93
#